data_2e7bc7b27d72f37ff1cdeb01db4b06bc
#
_entry.id   2e7bc7b27d72f37ff1cdeb01db4b06bc
#
_cell.length_a   1.000
_cell.length_b   1.000
_cell.length_c   1.000
_cell.angle_alpha   90.00
_cell.angle_beta   90.00
_cell.angle_gamma   90.00
#
_symmetry.space_group_name_H-M   'P 1'
#
loop_
_entity.id
_entity.type
_entity.pdbx_description
1 polymer ?
#
loop_
_entity_poly.entity_id
_entity_poly.type
_entity_poly.pdbx_seq_one_letter_code
_entity_poly.pdbx_strand_id
1 'polypeptide(L)'
;HQLAQEYKVNLRTIQRDLNERLGVLPLQHENGLYRLESFYLGKLTLKDIKNFATLAGVSGLFPKLDTDFIRAILDSTISQAYEVKGQSLEDVSHLKPLFEQLQTAILSHKECCFLYKGTEHTVEPYKLIHHHGCWYIAASHNGVLKAYKLALLKNLLIQQTFTPDALLVTQVSQEESIWF
;
A
#
# COMPACT_ATOMS: atom_id res chain seq x y z
N HIS A 1 -22.13 12.93 -26.42
CA HIS A 1 -23.00 13.94 -27.08
C HIS A 1 -23.13 15.20 -26.21
N GLN A 2 -23.39 15.08 -24.92
CA GLN A 2 -23.62 16.21 -24.01
C GLN A 2 -22.44 17.19 -23.98
N LEU A 3 -21.20 16.71 -23.81
CA LEU A 3 -19.99 17.55 -23.84
C LEU A 3 -19.81 18.30 -25.16
N ALA A 4 -20.14 17.65 -26.31
CA ALA A 4 -20.03 18.29 -27.61
C ALA A 4 -21.03 19.48 -27.77
N GLN A 5 -22.19 19.35 -27.17
CA GLN A 5 -23.19 20.44 -27.14
C GLN A 5 -22.77 21.54 -26.17
N GLU A 6 -22.31 21.20 -24.98
CA GLU A 6 -21.91 22.16 -23.96
C GLU A 6 -20.72 23.02 -24.41
N TYR A 7 -19.69 22.38 -25.01
CA TYR A 7 -18.52 23.10 -25.54
C TYR A 7 -18.64 23.56 -26.97
N LYS A 8 -19.80 23.37 -27.62
CA LYS A 8 -20.09 23.78 -29.03
C LYS A 8 -19.06 23.29 -30.04
N VAL A 9 -18.58 22.06 -29.86
CA VAL A 9 -17.59 21.41 -30.73
C VAL A 9 -18.15 20.13 -31.35
N ASN A 10 -17.48 19.61 -32.39
CA ASN A 10 -17.88 18.36 -33.02
C ASN A 10 -17.62 17.18 -32.08
N LEU A 11 -18.50 16.17 -32.10
CA LEU A 11 -18.34 14.92 -31.33
C LEU A 11 -16.98 14.27 -31.56
N ARG A 12 -16.46 14.31 -32.78
CA ARG A 12 -15.16 13.76 -33.16
C ARG A 12 -14.00 14.48 -32.42
N THR A 13 -14.14 15.78 -32.17
CA THR A 13 -13.16 16.55 -31.39
C THR A 13 -13.15 16.08 -29.96
N ILE A 14 -14.31 15.90 -29.33
CA ILE A 14 -14.41 15.36 -27.96
C ILE A 14 -13.80 13.94 -27.86
N GLN A 15 -14.11 13.07 -28.83
CA GLN A 15 -13.56 11.73 -28.87
C GLN A 15 -12.03 11.72 -28.99
N ARG A 16 -11.48 12.58 -29.86
CA ARG A 16 -10.04 12.74 -30.00
C ARG A 16 -9.40 13.24 -28.71
N ASP A 17 -9.98 14.26 -28.09
CA ASP A 17 -9.44 14.84 -26.86
C ASP A 17 -9.46 13.83 -25.69
N LEU A 18 -10.52 13.03 -25.57
CA LEU A 18 -10.62 11.97 -24.56
C LEU A 18 -9.60 10.85 -24.80
N ASN A 19 -9.38 10.43 -26.06
CA ASN A 19 -8.53 9.30 -26.37
C ASN A 19 -7.03 9.67 -26.51
N GLU A 20 -6.73 10.85 -27.03
CA GLU A 20 -5.35 11.27 -27.30
C GLU A 20 -4.80 12.20 -26.23
N ARG A 21 -5.49 13.26 -25.88
CA ARG A 21 -5.00 14.26 -24.91
C ARG A 21 -5.16 13.83 -23.47
N LEU A 22 -6.29 13.18 -23.16
CA LEU A 22 -6.59 12.65 -21.83
C LEU A 22 -6.29 11.15 -21.69
N GLY A 23 -5.69 10.54 -22.71
CA GLY A 23 -5.35 9.11 -22.73
C GLY A 23 -4.32 8.68 -21.66
N VAL A 24 -3.61 9.63 -21.06
CA VAL A 24 -2.74 9.39 -19.89
C VAL A 24 -3.53 9.25 -18.59
N LEU A 25 -4.81 9.66 -18.57
CA LEU A 25 -5.67 9.50 -17.42
C LEU A 25 -6.43 8.17 -17.52
N PRO A 26 -6.58 7.42 -16.43
CA PRO A 26 -7.32 6.16 -16.41
C PRO A 26 -8.84 6.44 -16.46
N LEU A 27 -9.32 6.81 -17.63
CA LEU A 27 -10.73 7.03 -17.89
C LEU A 27 -11.43 5.69 -18.08
N GLN A 28 -12.43 5.40 -17.26
CA GLN A 28 -13.34 4.27 -17.44
C GLN A 28 -14.47 4.71 -18.37
N HIS A 29 -14.78 3.84 -19.34
CA HIS A 29 -15.89 4.06 -20.27
C HIS A 29 -16.95 2.98 -20.06
N GLU A 30 -18.07 3.35 -19.46
CA GLU A 30 -19.20 2.46 -19.22
C GLU A 30 -20.51 3.13 -19.67
N ASN A 31 -21.34 2.39 -20.40
CA ASN A 31 -22.66 2.82 -20.86
C ASN A 31 -22.66 4.18 -21.60
N GLY A 32 -21.61 4.45 -22.39
CA GLY A 32 -21.48 5.72 -23.13
C GLY A 32 -21.04 6.92 -22.29
N LEU A 33 -20.69 6.70 -21.02
CA LEU A 33 -20.20 7.73 -20.09
C LEU A 33 -18.71 7.51 -19.80
N TYR A 34 -17.95 8.59 -19.80
CA TYR A 34 -16.58 8.60 -19.33
C TYR A 34 -16.54 8.99 -17.85
N ARG A 35 -15.82 8.21 -17.05
CA ARG A 35 -15.66 8.43 -15.62
C ARG A 35 -14.19 8.42 -15.27
N LEU A 36 -13.77 9.40 -14.48
CA LEU A 36 -12.47 9.37 -13.80
C LEU A 36 -12.67 8.80 -12.41
N GLU A 37 -11.81 7.88 -11.99
CA GLU A 37 -11.87 7.34 -10.62
C GLU A 37 -11.68 8.46 -9.60
N SER A 38 -12.41 8.37 -8.49
CA SER A 38 -12.42 9.40 -7.42
C SER A 38 -11.02 9.63 -6.83
N PHE A 39 -10.17 8.61 -6.84
CA PHE A 39 -8.78 8.71 -6.42
C PHE A 39 -7.99 9.78 -7.19
N TYR A 40 -8.15 9.83 -8.51
CA TYR A 40 -7.47 10.84 -9.36
C TYR A 40 -8.03 12.25 -9.21
N LEU A 41 -9.20 12.40 -8.60
CA LEU A 41 -9.77 13.69 -8.22
C LEU A 41 -9.32 14.14 -6.82
N GLY A 42 -8.40 13.41 -6.18
CA GLY A 42 -7.98 13.67 -4.81
C GLY A 42 -9.06 13.41 -3.76
N LYS A 43 -10.12 12.67 -4.12
CA LYS A 43 -11.23 12.33 -3.21
C LYS A 43 -11.11 10.89 -2.76
N LEU A 44 -10.92 10.69 -1.46
CA LEU A 44 -11.01 9.38 -0.86
C LEU A 44 -12.47 8.90 -0.85
N THR A 45 -12.68 7.65 -1.26
CA THR A 45 -13.98 6.98 -1.16
C THR A 45 -14.07 6.22 0.17
N LEU A 46 -15.29 5.84 0.56
CA LEU A 46 -15.51 4.97 1.71
C LEU A 46 -14.75 3.62 1.57
N LYS A 47 -14.62 3.11 0.33
CA LYS A 47 -13.86 1.91 0.03
C LYS A 47 -12.38 2.09 0.35
N ASP A 48 -11.79 3.24 -0.01
CA ASP A 48 -10.39 3.56 0.26
C ASP A 48 -10.12 3.65 1.76
N ILE A 49 -11.02 4.27 2.50
CA ILE A 49 -10.95 4.36 3.97
C ILE A 49 -11.04 2.96 4.62
N LYS A 50 -11.94 2.11 4.14
CA LYS A 50 -12.05 0.71 4.63
C LYS A 50 -10.81 -0.11 4.31
N ASN A 51 -10.27 0.02 3.10
CA ASN A 51 -9.02 -0.64 2.72
C ASN A 51 -7.86 -0.17 3.61
N PHE A 52 -7.75 1.14 3.85
CA PHE A 52 -6.75 1.69 4.77
C PHE A 52 -6.92 1.14 6.18
N ALA A 53 -8.14 1.12 6.72
CA ALA A 53 -8.42 0.58 8.05
C ALA A 53 -8.04 -0.91 8.18
N THR A 54 -8.27 -1.70 7.12
CA THR A 54 -7.86 -3.11 7.06
C THR A 54 -6.35 -3.25 7.03
N LEU A 55 -5.66 -2.49 6.18
CA LEU A 55 -4.19 -2.50 6.09
C LEU A 55 -3.53 -2.02 7.38
N ALA A 56 -4.12 -1.02 8.05
CA ALA A 56 -3.64 -0.51 9.32
C ALA A 56 -3.98 -1.41 10.53
N GLY A 57 -4.71 -2.51 10.31
CA GLY A 57 -5.15 -3.41 11.39
C GLY A 57 -6.17 -2.81 12.35
N VAL A 58 -6.81 -1.69 11.97
CA VAL A 58 -7.77 -0.97 12.83
C VAL A 58 -9.23 -1.20 12.43
N SER A 59 -9.49 -2.07 11.46
CA SER A 59 -10.86 -2.34 10.98
C SER A 59 -11.78 -2.90 12.06
N GLY A 60 -11.23 -3.67 13.01
CA GLY A 60 -11.97 -4.22 14.15
C GLY A 60 -12.02 -3.32 15.40
N LEU A 61 -11.38 -2.15 15.36
CA LEU A 61 -11.33 -1.22 16.49
C LEU A 61 -12.68 -0.55 16.77
N PHE A 62 -13.50 -0.43 15.73
CA PHE A 62 -14.80 0.22 15.81
C PHE A 62 -15.92 -0.77 15.44
N PRO A 63 -17.12 -0.65 16.05
CA PRO A 63 -18.22 -1.60 15.82
C PRO A 63 -18.73 -1.60 14.38
N LYS A 64 -18.52 -0.51 13.64
CA LYS A 64 -18.86 -0.37 12.21
C LYS A 64 -18.02 0.75 11.55
N LEU A 65 -17.79 0.61 10.27
CA LEU A 65 -17.13 1.62 9.43
C LEU A 65 -18.06 1.97 8.25
N ASP A 66 -19.26 2.53 8.57
CA ASP A 66 -20.17 3.12 7.57
C ASP A 66 -19.91 4.62 7.38
N THR A 67 -20.58 5.21 6.40
CA THR A 67 -20.40 6.63 6.05
C THR A 67 -20.73 7.56 7.20
N ASP A 68 -21.80 7.26 7.95
CA ASP A 68 -22.29 8.13 9.02
C ASP A 68 -21.36 8.07 10.21
N PHE A 69 -20.88 6.87 10.57
CA PHE A 69 -19.92 6.68 11.64
C PHE A 69 -18.56 7.33 11.33
N ILE A 70 -18.07 7.19 10.09
CA ILE A 70 -16.81 7.84 9.66
C ILE A 70 -16.95 9.37 9.70
N ARG A 71 -18.08 9.92 9.24
CA ARG A 71 -18.34 11.36 9.37
C ARG A 71 -18.35 11.81 10.83
N ALA A 72 -19.00 11.06 11.70
CA ALA A 72 -19.05 11.37 13.13
C ALA A 72 -17.64 11.37 13.76
N ILE A 73 -16.79 10.39 13.44
CA ILE A 73 -15.41 10.35 13.95
C ILE A 73 -14.56 11.50 13.40
N LEU A 74 -14.73 11.86 12.11
CA LEU A 74 -13.97 12.94 11.47
C LEU A 74 -14.50 14.33 11.87
N ASP A 75 -15.66 14.43 12.49
CA ASP A 75 -16.15 15.67 13.08
C ASP A 75 -15.38 15.95 14.37
N SER A 76 -14.59 17.04 14.35
CA SER A 76 -13.73 17.44 15.46
C SER A 76 -14.48 17.70 16.77
N THR A 77 -15.81 17.95 16.72
CA THR A 77 -16.64 18.17 17.90
C THR A 77 -16.96 16.86 18.64
N ILE A 78 -16.96 15.72 17.94
CA ILE A 78 -17.28 14.40 18.50
C ILE A 78 -16.01 13.63 18.91
N SER A 79 -14.83 14.04 18.43
CA SER A 79 -13.54 13.39 18.75
C SER A 79 -13.24 13.33 20.27
N GLN A 80 -13.90 14.15 21.09
CA GLN A 80 -13.78 14.09 22.55
C GLN A 80 -14.40 12.82 23.19
N ALA A 81 -15.26 12.09 22.46
CA ALA A 81 -15.90 10.88 22.97
C ALA A 81 -15.08 9.60 22.76
N TYR A 82 -14.02 9.66 21.93
CA TYR A 82 -13.22 8.49 21.58
C TYR A 82 -11.74 8.78 21.80
N GLU A 83 -11.11 8.01 22.67
CA GLU A 83 -9.65 7.98 22.82
C GLU A 83 -9.16 6.57 22.54
N VAL A 84 -8.25 6.42 21.56
CA VAL A 84 -7.61 5.16 21.25
C VAL A 84 -6.19 5.19 21.83
N LYS A 85 -5.99 4.47 22.93
CA LYS A 85 -4.66 4.24 23.49
C LYS A 85 -4.05 3.01 22.80
N GLY A 86 -3.35 3.23 21.69
CA GLY A 86 -2.61 2.19 20.98
C GLY A 86 -1.27 1.89 21.62
N GLN A 87 -0.63 0.80 21.18
CA GLN A 87 0.79 0.56 21.48
C GLN A 87 1.63 1.70 20.87
N SER A 88 2.73 2.07 21.55
CA SER A 88 3.70 3.02 21.00
C SER A 88 4.20 2.48 19.66
N LEU A 89 3.91 3.20 18.58
CA LEU A 89 4.42 2.88 17.26
C LEU A 89 5.82 3.45 17.10
N GLU A 90 6.70 2.68 16.44
CA GLU A 90 8.03 3.16 16.07
C GLU A 90 7.90 4.32 15.06
N ASP A 91 8.59 5.44 15.29
CA ASP A 91 8.71 6.48 14.28
C ASP A 91 9.59 5.99 13.14
N VAL A 92 8.95 5.70 12.01
CA VAL A 92 9.61 5.21 10.80
C VAL A 92 9.80 6.28 9.73
N SER A 93 9.55 7.55 10.04
CA SER A 93 9.66 8.65 9.07
C SER A 93 11.04 8.72 8.44
N HIS A 94 12.08 8.44 9.23
CA HIS A 94 13.47 8.38 8.77
C HIS A 94 13.79 7.15 7.89
N LEU A 95 12.93 6.12 7.89
CA LEU A 95 13.08 4.89 7.10
C LEU A 95 12.37 4.98 5.75
N LYS A 96 11.77 6.12 5.38
CA LYS A 96 11.03 6.26 4.12
C LYS A 96 11.83 5.78 2.90
N PRO A 97 13.11 6.16 2.69
CA PRO A 97 13.89 5.68 1.53
C PRO A 97 14.08 4.15 1.55
N LEU A 98 14.26 3.57 2.74
CA LEU A 98 14.41 2.12 2.90
C LEU A 98 13.10 1.39 2.53
N PHE A 99 11.94 1.92 2.96
CA PHE A 99 10.63 1.39 2.59
C PHE A 99 10.43 1.38 1.08
N GLU A 100 10.70 2.48 0.40
CA GLU A 100 10.53 2.62 -1.05
C GLU A 100 11.43 1.63 -1.82
N GLN A 101 12.67 1.46 -1.38
CA GLN A 101 13.61 0.50 -1.98
C GLN A 101 13.15 -0.94 -1.77
N LEU A 102 12.74 -1.30 -0.54
CA LEU A 102 12.26 -2.65 -0.24
C LEU A 102 10.94 -2.96 -0.95
N GLN A 103 10.01 -2.01 -1.01
CA GLN A 103 8.77 -2.15 -1.79
C GLN A 103 9.07 -2.44 -3.25
N THR A 104 9.99 -1.68 -3.86
CA THR A 104 10.40 -1.89 -5.24
C THR A 104 11.05 -3.27 -5.43
N ALA A 105 11.92 -3.70 -4.51
CA ALA A 105 12.56 -5.01 -4.56
C ALA A 105 11.54 -6.15 -4.47
N ILE A 106 10.57 -6.06 -3.57
CA ILE A 106 9.49 -7.05 -3.42
C ILE A 106 8.66 -7.14 -4.70
N LEU A 107 8.17 -6.01 -5.21
CA LEU A 107 7.32 -5.98 -6.41
C LEU A 107 8.04 -6.44 -7.67
N SER A 108 9.37 -6.23 -7.74
CA SER A 108 10.20 -6.62 -8.89
C SER A 108 10.92 -7.96 -8.68
N HIS A 109 10.65 -8.67 -7.58
CA HIS A 109 11.29 -9.94 -7.21
C HIS A 109 12.82 -9.87 -7.26
N LYS A 110 13.41 -8.87 -6.60
CA LYS A 110 14.85 -8.67 -6.56
C LYS A 110 15.42 -9.03 -5.20
N GLU A 111 16.53 -9.74 -5.20
CA GLU A 111 17.31 -10.03 -4.00
C GLU A 111 17.81 -8.74 -3.34
N CYS A 112 17.91 -8.77 -2.04
CA CYS A 112 18.44 -7.68 -1.23
C CYS A 112 19.65 -8.15 -0.43
N CYS A 113 20.72 -7.38 -0.48
CA CYS A 113 21.88 -7.56 0.41
C CYS A 113 21.91 -6.42 1.42
N PHE A 114 22.08 -6.72 2.70
CA PHE A 114 22.17 -5.72 3.77
C PHE A 114 22.96 -6.22 4.97
N LEU A 115 23.44 -5.30 5.77
CA LEU A 115 24.05 -5.58 7.05
C LEU A 115 22.99 -5.62 8.15
N TYR A 116 22.89 -6.73 8.90
CA TYR A 116 21.98 -6.93 10.01
C TYR A 116 22.73 -7.43 11.24
N LYS A 117 22.70 -6.65 12.34
CA LYS A 117 23.43 -6.96 13.58
C LYS A 117 24.93 -7.29 13.36
N GLY A 118 25.56 -6.60 12.41
CA GLY A 118 26.99 -6.77 12.11
C GLY A 118 27.32 -7.88 11.11
N THR A 119 26.34 -8.63 10.63
CA THR A 119 26.50 -9.69 9.63
C THR A 119 25.83 -9.31 8.33
N GLU A 120 26.47 -9.62 7.21
CA GLU A 120 25.90 -9.42 5.88
C GLU A 120 24.94 -10.56 5.52
N HIS A 121 23.79 -10.20 4.98
CA HIS A 121 22.75 -11.14 4.56
C HIS A 121 22.33 -10.82 3.13
N THR A 122 22.30 -11.83 2.28
CA THR A 122 21.62 -11.78 0.98
C THR A 122 20.34 -12.59 1.08
N VAL A 123 19.20 -11.94 0.78
CA VAL A 123 17.87 -12.49 1.01
C VAL A 123 16.93 -12.20 -0.16
N GLU A 124 15.95 -13.05 -0.32
CA GLU A 124 14.81 -12.87 -1.23
C GLU A 124 13.66 -12.25 -0.46
N PRO A 125 13.30 -10.97 -0.69
CA PRO A 125 12.25 -10.28 0.06
C PRO A 125 10.86 -10.65 -0.45
N TYR A 126 9.92 -10.92 0.47
CA TYR A 126 8.55 -11.29 0.14
C TYR A 126 7.50 -10.26 0.61
N LYS A 127 7.63 -9.72 1.83
CA LYS A 127 6.60 -8.84 2.40
C LYS A 127 7.16 -7.92 3.49
N LEU A 128 6.63 -6.70 3.55
CA LEU A 128 6.79 -5.81 4.70
C LEU A 128 5.65 -6.06 5.69
N ILE A 129 5.98 -6.32 6.95
CA ILE A 129 5.01 -6.69 8.00
C ILE A 129 5.19 -5.76 9.20
N HIS A 130 4.09 -5.15 9.64
CA HIS A 130 4.05 -4.43 10.90
C HIS A 130 3.57 -5.37 12.01
N HIS A 131 4.40 -5.57 13.05
CA HIS A 131 4.10 -6.46 14.16
C HIS A 131 4.62 -5.88 15.48
N HIS A 132 3.75 -5.85 16.50
CA HIS A 132 4.07 -5.30 17.82
C HIS A 132 4.74 -3.91 17.80
N GLY A 133 4.20 -2.99 16.99
CA GLY A 133 4.71 -1.62 16.92
C GLY A 133 5.97 -1.41 16.09
N CYS A 134 6.53 -2.47 15.48
CA CYS A 134 7.75 -2.42 14.68
C CYS A 134 7.53 -2.96 13.27
N TRP A 135 8.32 -2.47 12.32
CA TRP A 135 8.32 -2.97 10.95
C TRP A 135 9.41 -4.01 10.71
N TYR A 136 9.06 -5.02 9.95
CA TYR A 136 9.92 -6.13 9.58
C TYR A 136 9.81 -6.39 8.07
N ILE A 137 10.89 -6.93 7.50
CA ILE A 137 10.84 -7.57 6.20
C ILE A 137 10.86 -9.08 6.40
N ALA A 138 9.85 -9.77 5.88
CA ALA A 138 9.84 -11.21 5.73
C ALA A 138 10.60 -11.55 4.45
N ALA A 139 11.68 -12.30 4.60
CA ALA A 139 12.57 -12.67 3.51
C ALA A 139 13.10 -14.10 3.66
N SER A 140 13.35 -14.76 2.53
CA SER A 140 14.03 -16.06 2.52
C SER A 140 15.54 -15.86 2.56
N HIS A 141 16.19 -16.57 3.44
CA HIS A 141 17.64 -16.70 3.49
C HIS A 141 18.02 -18.18 3.39
N ASN A 142 18.62 -18.56 2.28
CA ASN A 142 18.93 -19.97 1.97
C ASN A 142 17.71 -20.90 2.06
N GLY A 143 16.57 -20.49 1.52
CA GLY A 143 15.32 -21.27 1.52
C GLY A 143 14.56 -21.26 2.87
N VAL A 144 15.04 -20.53 3.88
CA VAL A 144 14.39 -20.42 5.18
C VAL A 144 13.82 -19.03 5.37
N LEU A 145 12.53 -18.94 5.66
CA LEU A 145 11.84 -17.68 5.92
C LEU A 145 12.27 -17.09 7.28
N LYS A 146 12.64 -15.81 7.27
CA LYS A 146 13.06 -15.06 8.46
C LYS A 146 12.47 -13.66 8.44
N ALA A 147 12.29 -13.09 9.64
CA ALA A 147 11.89 -11.70 9.80
C ALA A 147 13.08 -10.84 10.25
N TYR A 148 13.33 -9.74 9.54
CA TYR A 148 14.39 -8.80 9.87
C TYR A 148 13.78 -7.45 10.23
N LYS A 149 14.06 -6.92 11.42
CA LYS A 149 13.55 -5.62 11.87
C LYS A 149 14.15 -4.49 11.03
N LEU A 150 13.33 -3.64 10.43
CA LEU A 150 13.77 -2.60 9.50
C LEU A 150 14.76 -1.62 10.13
N ALA A 151 14.51 -1.19 11.36
CA ALA A 151 15.38 -0.25 12.07
C ALA A 151 16.82 -0.75 12.27
N LEU A 152 17.09 -2.05 12.13
CA LEU A 152 18.40 -2.64 12.29
C LEU A 152 19.10 -2.92 10.94
N LEU A 153 18.43 -2.68 9.81
CA LEU A 153 19.03 -2.84 8.49
C LEU A 153 19.96 -1.66 8.17
N LYS A 154 21.12 -1.98 7.63
CA LYS A 154 22.08 -0.97 7.15
C LYS A 154 22.60 -1.37 5.76
N ASN A 155 22.98 -0.38 4.96
CA ASN A 155 23.63 -0.56 3.65
C ASN A 155 22.85 -1.49 2.72
N LEU A 156 21.53 -1.21 2.53
CA LEU A 156 20.71 -1.98 1.60
C LEU A 156 21.19 -1.81 0.17
N LEU A 157 21.42 -2.93 -0.50
CA LEU A 157 21.75 -3.04 -1.93
C LEU A 157 20.74 -3.97 -2.59
N ILE A 158 20.15 -3.53 -3.70
CA ILE A 158 19.25 -4.36 -4.50
C ILE A 158 20.09 -5.08 -5.54
N GLN A 159 19.90 -6.38 -5.69
CA GLN A 159 20.69 -7.26 -6.54
C GLN A 159 19.86 -7.81 -7.72
N GLN A 160 20.17 -9.03 -8.15
CA GLN A 160 19.55 -9.72 -9.26
C GLN A 160 18.09 -10.11 -8.97
N THR A 161 17.38 -10.53 -10.02
CA THR A 161 16.02 -11.07 -9.87
C THR A 161 16.05 -12.53 -9.40
N PHE A 162 15.09 -12.90 -8.58
CA PHE A 162 14.86 -14.28 -8.14
C PHE A 162 13.46 -14.75 -8.57
N THR A 163 13.24 -16.06 -8.57
CA THR A 163 11.92 -16.65 -8.81
C THR A 163 11.27 -16.96 -7.46
N PRO A 164 10.12 -16.34 -7.11
CA PRO A 164 9.46 -16.60 -5.84
C PRO A 164 9.06 -18.05 -5.67
N ASP A 165 9.33 -18.62 -4.50
CA ASP A 165 8.84 -19.94 -4.11
C ASP A 165 7.38 -19.84 -3.66
N ALA A 166 6.48 -20.58 -4.32
CA ALA A 166 5.05 -20.57 -4.03
C ALA A 166 4.71 -21.03 -2.60
N LEU A 167 5.50 -21.91 -2.01
CA LEU A 167 5.33 -22.36 -0.63
C LEU A 167 5.64 -21.22 0.34
N LEU A 168 6.75 -20.48 0.12
CA LEU A 168 7.12 -19.34 0.95
C LEU A 168 6.13 -18.19 0.82
N VAL A 169 5.59 -17.93 -0.39
CA VAL A 169 4.52 -16.94 -0.60
C VAL A 169 3.29 -17.27 0.26
N THR A 170 2.91 -18.55 0.29
CA THR A 170 1.77 -19.01 1.11
C THR A 170 2.06 -18.87 2.61
N GLN A 171 3.25 -19.27 3.06
CA GLN A 171 3.67 -19.15 4.46
C GLN A 171 3.67 -17.69 4.94
N VAL A 172 4.20 -16.76 4.15
CA VAL A 172 4.20 -15.33 4.46
C VAL A 172 2.77 -14.77 4.58
N SER A 173 1.83 -15.32 3.83
CA SER A 173 0.42 -14.92 3.87
C SER A 173 -0.32 -15.42 5.11
N GLN A 174 0.12 -16.52 5.70
CA GLN A 174 -0.50 -17.14 6.89
C GLN A 174 0.02 -16.60 8.23
N GLU A 175 0.99 -15.66 8.20
CA GLU A 175 1.55 -14.89 9.33
C GLU A 175 2.11 -15.70 10.53
N GLU A 176 1.63 -16.90 10.84
CA GLU A 176 1.96 -17.65 12.07
C GLU A 176 3.38 -18.25 12.07
N SER A 177 4.00 -18.42 10.90
CA SER A 177 5.27 -19.17 10.78
C SER A 177 6.55 -18.32 10.77
N ILE A 178 6.44 -17.00 10.83
CA ILE A 178 7.58 -16.09 10.65
C ILE A 178 8.23 -15.68 11.98
N TRP A 179 7.52 -15.84 13.10
CA TRP A 179 7.87 -15.26 14.40
C TRP A 179 8.53 -16.23 15.39
N PHE A 180 8.97 -17.42 14.94
CA PHE A 180 9.62 -18.44 15.77
C PHE A 180 11.08 -18.65 15.40
#